data_24cc13c85b04a7bdf461a9b0731fc487
#
_entry.id   24cc13c85b04a7bdf461a9b0731fc487
#
_cell.length_a   1.000
_cell.length_b   1.000
_cell.length_c   1.000
_cell.angle_alpha   90.00
_cell.angle_beta   90.00
_cell.angle_gamma   90.00
#
_symmetry.space_group_name_H-M   'P 1'
#
loop_
_entity.id
_entity.type
_entity.pdbx_description
1 polymer ?
#
loop_
_entity_poly.entity_id
_entity_poly.type
_entity_poly.pdbx_seq_one_letter_code
_entity_poly.pdbx_strand_id
1 'polypeptide(L)'
;MNQDYSKMSSTRVLVADANSSDRTREVVLSFRDRLNVNVIPGGMPSVGRNQGAAHADTPYVLFLDADIELADRSLLRRCMERAQSKKLQCVTTNVICRYGNWIDEVFYAALDMFQYLSYLHRPFATGMFMLFDRKKFWELGGFHEQIHFAEDYRLSQRVKTKRFAIVRGGVYTTNRRFKKMGHLRVGWLFLWTAMNFWNEDYFLRDHKYWANEPESVPRG
;
A
#
# COMPACT_ATOMS: atom_id res chain seq x y z
N MET A 1 -16.84 9.29 -2.74
CA MET A 1 -17.10 8.12 -1.89
C MET A 1 -18.09 7.20 -2.58
N ASN A 2 -17.57 6.21 -3.29
CA ASN A 2 -18.41 5.33 -4.11
C ASN A 2 -18.34 3.85 -3.67
N GLN A 3 -17.94 3.60 -2.40
CA GLN A 3 -17.90 2.23 -1.90
C GLN A 3 -19.23 1.84 -1.24
N ASP A 4 -19.71 0.63 -1.53
CA ASP A 4 -20.94 0.05 -0.97
C ASP A 4 -20.73 -0.69 0.36
N TYR A 5 -19.59 -0.45 1.02
CA TYR A 5 -19.29 -1.04 2.32
C TYR A 5 -20.15 -0.41 3.40
N SER A 6 -21.01 -1.21 4.02
CA SER A 6 -22.06 -0.74 4.95
C SER A 6 -21.54 0.03 6.18
N LYS A 7 -20.29 -0.23 6.59
CA LYS A 7 -19.66 0.45 7.72
C LYS A 7 -18.80 1.65 7.30
N MET A 8 -18.91 2.12 6.06
CA MET A 8 -18.05 3.19 5.54
C MET A 8 -18.14 4.48 6.36
N SER A 9 -19.35 4.88 6.77
CA SER A 9 -19.58 6.11 7.57
C SER A 9 -18.97 6.05 8.96
N SER A 10 -18.87 4.88 9.57
CA SER A 10 -18.27 4.67 10.89
C SER A 10 -16.78 4.27 10.84
N THR A 11 -16.26 3.99 9.64
CA THR A 11 -14.84 3.63 9.47
C THR A 11 -13.95 4.84 9.70
N ARG A 12 -13.02 4.72 10.63
CA ARG A 12 -12.00 5.76 10.83
C ARG A 12 -11.02 5.77 9.67
N VAL A 13 -10.80 6.96 9.12
CA VAL A 13 -9.78 7.22 8.10
C VAL A 13 -8.67 8.02 8.76
N LEU A 14 -7.52 7.40 8.91
CA LEU A 14 -6.34 8.02 9.51
C LEU A 14 -5.38 8.43 8.39
N VAL A 15 -5.14 9.71 8.25
CA VAL A 15 -4.18 10.25 7.27
C VAL A 15 -2.89 10.57 8.00
N ALA A 16 -1.87 9.75 7.75
CA ALA A 16 -0.52 9.94 8.30
C ALA A 16 0.20 10.99 7.46
N ASP A 17 0.23 12.22 7.95
CA ASP A 17 0.82 13.37 7.26
C ASP A 17 2.28 13.56 7.65
N ALA A 18 3.18 13.49 6.67
CA ALA A 18 4.62 13.65 6.81
C ALA A 18 5.05 15.12 6.96
N ASN A 19 4.25 15.94 7.63
CA ASN A 19 4.44 17.38 7.79
C ASN A 19 4.39 18.15 6.44
N SER A 20 3.35 17.87 5.65
CA SER A 20 3.12 18.52 4.37
C SER A 20 3.07 20.05 4.50
N SER A 21 3.81 20.74 3.66
CA SER A 21 3.85 22.21 3.58
C SER A 21 2.78 22.80 2.65
N ASP A 22 2.07 21.95 1.92
CA ASP A 22 1.00 22.32 1.00
C ASP A 22 -0.40 22.25 1.68
N ARG A 23 -1.46 22.30 0.87
CA ARG A 23 -2.84 22.25 1.34
C ARG A 23 -3.35 20.85 1.71
N THR A 24 -2.48 19.84 1.81
CA THR A 24 -2.86 18.45 2.08
C THR A 24 -3.76 18.34 3.31
N ARG A 25 -3.35 18.93 4.43
CA ARG A 25 -4.13 18.87 5.69
C ARG A 25 -5.49 19.55 5.57
N GLU A 26 -5.55 20.71 4.92
CA GLU A 26 -6.80 21.44 4.66
C GLU A 26 -7.76 20.59 3.82
N VAL A 27 -7.26 19.99 2.72
CA VAL A 27 -8.05 19.11 1.86
C VAL A 27 -8.58 17.92 2.64
N VAL A 28 -7.74 17.25 3.43
CA VAL A 28 -8.17 16.11 4.28
C VAL A 28 -9.30 16.53 5.22
N LEU A 29 -9.14 17.65 5.91
CA LEU A 29 -10.12 18.13 6.88
C LEU A 29 -11.45 18.55 6.25
N SER A 30 -11.46 18.95 4.97
CA SER A 30 -12.68 19.27 4.23
C SER A 30 -13.62 18.07 4.01
N PHE A 31 -13.14 16.85 4.26
CA PHE A 31 -13.96 15.64 4.19
C PHE A 31 -14.62 15.23 5.50
N ARG A 32 -14.43 15.96 6.60
CA ARG A 32 -14.96 15.59 7.93
C ARG A 32 -16.48 15.44 7.99
N ASP A 33 -17.21 16.18 7.18
CA ASP A 33 -18.67 16.07 7.11
C ASP A 33 -19.16 14.77 6.46
N ARG A 34 -18.29 14.08 5.75
CA ARG A 34 -18.60 12.86 4.98
C ARG A 34 -17.88 11.62 5.47
N LEU A 35 -16.75 11.80 6.16
CA LEU A 35 -15.86 10.73 6.62
C LEU A 35 -15.41 11.00 8.05
N ASN A 36 -15.29 9.95 8.82
CA ASN A 36 -14.61 10.02 10.12
C ASN A 36 -13.09 10.10 9.89
N VAL A 37 -12.62 11.26 9.43
CA VAL A 37 -11.23 11.48 9.05
C VAL A 37 -10.44 12.21 10.14
N ASN A 38 -9.24 11.72 10.42
CA ASN A 38 -8.29 12.32 11.36
C ASN A 38 -6.90 12.37 10.73
N VAL A 39 -6.20 13.47 10.95
CA VAL A 39 -4.78 13.62 10.57
C VAL A 39 -3.94 13.23 11.78
N ILE A 40 -2.96 12.37 11.56
CA ILE A 40 -1.99 11.92 12.57
C ILE A 40 -0.57 12.23 12.07
N PRO A 41 0.43 12.32 12.96
CA PRO A 41 1.81 12.43 12.53
C PRO A 41 2.20 11.24 11.66
N GLY A 42 2.87 11.52 10.56
CA GLY A 42 3.38 10.53 9.62
C GLY A 42 4.90 10.57 9.53
N GLY A 43 5.42 10.24 8.37
CA GLY A 43 6.85 10.20 8.07
C GLY A 43 7.08 9.45 6.77
N MET A 44 8.19 8.72 6.67
CA MET A 44 8.39 7.76 5.57
C MET A 44 7.22 6.77 5.53
N PRO A 45 6.90 6.16 4.38
CA PRO A 45 5.71 5.31 4.23
C PRO A 45 5.57 4.21 5.28
N SER A 46 6.66 3.54 5.65
CA SER A 46 6.68 2.53 6.72
C SER A 46 6.27 3.12 8.08
N VAL A 47 6.83 4.27 8.44
CA VAL A 47 6.53 4.98 9.69
C VAL A 47 5.07 5.43 9.71
N GLY A 48 4.61 6.12 8.66
CA GLY A 48 3.23 6.60 8.59
C GLY A 48 2.20 5.48 8.67
N ARG A 49 2.43 4.36 7.98
CA ARG A 49 1.55 3.19 8.03
C ARG A 49 1.54 2.52 9.41
N ASN A 50 2.69 2.37 10.07
CA ASN A 50 2.76 1.85 11.43
C ASN A 50 2.02 2.75 12.42
N GLN A 51 2.20 4.07 12.34
CA GLN A 51 1.46 5.04 13.15
C GLN A 51 -0.06 4.90 12.93
N GLY A 52 -0.52 4.79 11.68
CA GLY A 52 -1.92 4.53 11.36
C GLY A 52 -2.43 3.24 12.02
N ALA A 53 -1.69 2.14 11.92
CA ALA A 53 -2.07 0.86 12.52
C ALA A 53 -2.06 0.90 14.07
N ALA A 54 -1.16 1.68 14.68
CA ALA A 54 -1.11 1.86 16.13
C ALA A 54 -2.33 2.64 16.66
N HIS A 55 -2.80 3.64 15.91
CA HIS A 55 -4.00 4.42 16.26
C HIS A 55 -5.32 3.71 15.90
N ALA A 56 -5.27 2.60 15.17
CA ALA A 56 -6.46 1.82 14.83
C ALA A 56 -6.90 0.96 16.03
N ASP A 57 -8.22 0.92 16.26
CA ASP A 57 -8.88 0.12 17.30
C ASP A 57 -9.75 -1.02 16.74
N THR A 58 -9.81 -1.11 15.42
CA THR A 58 -10.60 -2.10 14.69
C THR A 58 -9.86 -3.43 14.47
N PRO A 59 -10.56 -4.56 14.25
CA PRO A 59 -9.92 -5.85 13.99
C PRO A 59 -9.12 -5.90 12.68
N TYR A 60 -9.46 -5.04 11.72
CA TYR A 60 -8.79 -4.94 10.43
C TYR A 60 -8.26 -3.53 10.19
N VAL A 61 -7.13 -3.42 9.51
CA VAL A 61 -6.55 -2.18 9.02
C VAL A 61 -6.31 -2.26 7.51
N LEU A 62 -6.74 -1.23 6.80
CA LEU A 62 -6.46 -1.07 5.37
C LEU A 62 -5.40 0.02 5.20
N PHE A 63 -4.27 -0.36 4.62
CA PHE A 63 -3.27 0.58 4.13
C PHE A 63 -3.62 0.94 2.68
N LEU A 64 -3.69 2.23 2.43
CA LEU A 64 -4.11 2.77 1.15
C LEU A 64 -3.24 4.00 0.84
N ASP A 65 -2.59 4.01 -0.33
CA ASP A 65 -1.84 5.18 -0.74
C ASP A 65 -2.80 6.33 -1.09
N ALA A 66 -2.38 7.57 -0.84
CA ALA A 66 -3.24 8.75 -1.01
C ALA A 66 -3.49 9.13 -2.48
N ASP A 67 -2.68 8.61 -3.39
CA ASP A 67 -2.72 8.91 -4.83
C ASP A 67 -3.35 7.79 -5.68
N ILE A 68 -4.14 6.91 -5.05
CA ILE A 68 -4.88 5.85 -5.74
C ILE A 68 -6.40 6.05 -5.64
N GLU A 69 -7.12 5.44 -6.56
CA GLU A 69 -8.58 5.40 -6.61
C GLU A 69 -9.07 3.95 -6.68
N LEU A 70 -10.10 3.59 -5.89
CA LEU A 70 -10.70 2.26 -5.93
C LEU A 70 -11.49 2.08 -7.23
N ALA A 71 -11.18 1.05 -8.01
CA ALA A 71 -11.71 0.87 -9.37
C ALA A 71 -13.21 0.56 -9.42
N ASP A 72 -13.74 -0.10 -8.40
CA ASP A 72 -15.16 -0.43 -8.34
C ASP A 72 -15.77 -0.22 -6.94
N ARG A 73 -17.10 -0.03 -6.89
CA ARG A 73 -17.83 0.30 -5.67
C ARG A 73 -17.85 -0.84 -4.65
N SER A 74 -17.69 -2.06 -5.08
CA SER A 74 -17.81 -3.26 -4.23
C SER A 74 -16.45 -3.77 -3.72
N LEU A 75 -15.35 -3.18 -4.15
CA LEU A 75 -14.00 -3.68 -3.87
C LEU A 75 -13.75 -3.83 -2.37
N LEU A 76 -14.00 -2.78 -1.61
CA LEU A 76 -13.75 -2.80 -0.16
C LEU A 76 -14.61 -3.87 0.54
N ARG A 77 -15.90 -3.95 0.21
CA ARG A 77 -16.80 -4.96 0.78
C ARG A 77 -16.30 -6.37 0.46
N ARG A 78 -15.99 -6.67 -0.81
CA ARG A 78 -15.47 -7.99 -1.23
C ARG A 78 -14.16 -8.37 -0.54
N CYS A 79 -13.24 -7.39 -0.36
CA CYS A 79 -12.00 -7.61 0.36
C CYS A 79 -12.26 -7.95 1.83
N MET A 80 -13.17 -7.22 2.50
CA MET A 80 -13.54 -7.48 3.89
C MET A 80 -14.23 -8.82 4.06
N GLU A 81 -15.21 -9.16 3.23
CA GLU A 81 -15.89 -10.46 3.23
C GLU A 81 -14.89 -11.61 3.03
N ARG A 82 -13.94 -11.44 2.09
CA ARG A 82 -12.91 -12.44 1.83
C ARG A 82 -11.96 -12.60 3.02
N ALA A 83 -11.53 -11.49 3.62
CA ALA A 83 -10.66 -11.51 4.80
C ALA A 83 -11.31 -12.23 5.98
N GLN A 84 -12.58 -11.92 6.27
CA GLN A 84 -13.33 -12.48 7.39
C GLN A 84 -13.69 -13.95 7.16
N SER A 85 -14.30 -14.31 6.03
CA SER A 85 -14.76 -15.66 5.74
C SER A 85 -13.64 -16.71 5.72
N LYS A 86 -12.44 -16.32 5.30
CA LYS A 86 -11.27 -17.21 5.22
C LYS A 86 -10.24 -16.97 6.33
N LYS A 87 -10.53 -16.05 7.27
CA LYS A 87 -9.63 -15.67 8.38
C LYS A 87 -8.23 -15.34 7.85
N LEU A 88 -8.16 -14.51 6.82
CA LEU A 88 -6.90 -14.17 6.14
C LEU A 88 -6.06 -13.21 6.97
N GLN A 89 -4.74 -13.27 6.79
CA GLN A 89 -3.80 -12.33 7.38
C GLN A 89 -3.71 -11.06 6.55
N CYS A 90 -3.71 -11.21 5.22
CA CYS A 90 -3.61 -10.10 4.28
C CYS A 90 -4.46 -10.35 3.04
N VAL A 91 -5.10 -9.29 2.55
CA VAL A 91 -5.81 -9.25 1.27
C VAL A 91 -5.30 -8.05 0.48
N THR A 92 -5.05 -8.26 -0.81
CA THR A 92 -4.68 -7.22 -1.76
C THR A 92 -5.54 -7.29 -3.01
N THR A 93 -5.30 -6.41 -3.96
CA THR A 93 -6.01 -6.33 -5.23
C THR A 93 -5.05 -6.02 -6.37
N ASN A 94 -5.56 -6.04 -7.61
CA ASN A 94 -4.82 -5.66 -8.80
C ASN A 94 -4.49 -4.16 -8.82
N VAL A 95 -3.49 -3.79 -9.60
CA VAL A 95 -3.10 -2.39 -9.84
C VAL A 95 -3.29 -2.06 -11.32
N ILE A 96 -4.03 -1.01 -11.60
CA ILE A 96 -4.39 -0.59 -12.96
C ILE A 96 -3.81 0.80 -13.21
N CYS A 97 -3.04 0.97 -14.28
CA CYS A 97 -2.56 2.28 -14.66
C CYS A 97 -3.68 3.10 -15.31
N ARG A 98 -4.03 4.23 -14.72
CA ARG A 98 -4.97 5.18 -15.30
C ARG A 98 -4.20 6.29 -16.03
N TYR A 99 -4.61 6.57 -17.26
CA TYR A 99 -3.96 7.57 -18.11
C TYR A 99 -2.50 7.25 -18.47
N GLY A 100 -2.13 5.97 -18.45
CA GLY A 100 -0.87 5.45 -18.93
C GLY A 100 -0.85 5.23 -20.44
N ASN A 101 0.33 4.92 -20.96
CA ASN A 101 0.49 4.36 -22.29
C ASN A 101 0.51 2.82 -22.22
N TRP A 102 0.55 2.14 -23.38
CA TRP A 102 0.55 0.68 -23.43
C TRP A 102 1.73 0.03 -22.68
N ILE A 103 2.89 0.71 -22.58
CA ILE A 103 4.05 0.22 -21.83
C ILE A 103 3.76 0.24 -20.34
N ASP A 104 3.11 1.31 -19.83
CA ASP A 104 2.67 1.41 -18.44
C ASP A 104 1.69 0.27 -18.11
N GLU A 105 0.72 0.00 -19.00
CA GLU A 105 -0.27 -1.07 -18.83
C GLU A 105 0.38 -2.46 -18.79
N VAL A 106 1.31 -2.74 -19.70
CA VAL A 106 2.07 -4.00 -19.72
C VAL A 106 2.88 -4.17 -18.44
N PHE A 107 3.49 -3.08 -17.93
CA PHE A 107 4.26 -3.13 -16.70
C PHE A 107 3.38 -3.49 -15.48
N TYR A 108 2.23 -2.85 -15.33
CA TYR A 108 1.30 -3.16 -14.23
C TYR A 108 0.65 -4.54 -14.38
N ALA A 109 0.37 -4.99 -15.61
CA ALA A 109 -0.08 -6.36 -15.86
C ALA A 109 0.99 -7.39 -15.47
N ALA A 110 2.26 -7.12 -15.75
CA ALA A 110 3.38 -7.97 -15.30
C ALA A 110 3.52 -7.97 -13.77
N LEU A 111 3.32 -6.82 -13.11
CA LEU A 111 3.31 -6.71 -11.65
C LEU A 111 2.17 -7.54 -11.05
N ASP A 112 0.96 -7.46 -11.60
CA ASP A 112 -0.17 -8.26 -11.18
C ASP A 112 0.09 -9.76 -11.40
N MET A 113 0.66 -10.13 -12.53
CA MET A 113 1.06 -11.52 -12.79
C MET A 113 2.05 -11.99 -11.75
N PHE A 114 3.04 -11.17 -11.37
CA PHE A 114 3.99 -11.48 -10.30
C PHE A 114 3.28 -11.66 -8.95
N GLN A 115 2.27 -10.83 -8.63
CA GLN A 115 1.43 -11.03 -7.44
C GLN A 115 0.73 -12.42 -7.47
N TYR A 116 0.12 -12.82 -8.61
CA TYR A 116 -0.51 -14.13 -8.72
C TYR A 116 0.50 -15.28 -8.63
N LEU A 117 1.65 -15.18 -9.26
CA LEU A 117 2.72 -16.18 -9.17
C LEU A 117 3.29 -16.31 -7.75
N SER A 118 3.20 -15.26 -6.94
CA SER A 118 3.64 -15.26 -5.55
C SER A 118 2.92 -16.29 -4.66
N TYR A 119 1.71 -16.72 -5.05
CA TYR A 119 1.02 -17.84 -4.39
C TYR A 119 1.81 -19.16 -4.42
N LEU A 120 2.73 -19.33 -5.36
CA LEU A 120 3.54 -20.55 -5.48
C LEU A 120 4.65 -20.63 -4.43
N HIS A 121 5.06 -19.49 -3.90
CA HIS A 121 6.20 -19.43 -2.98
C HIS A 121 5.94 -18.54 -1.76
N ARG A 122 5.93 -17.24 -1.91
CA ARG A 122 5.72 -16.26 -0.83
C ARG A 122 4.84 -15.13 -1.33
N PRO A 123 3.81 -14.77 -0.58
CA PRO A 123 2.89 -13.69 -0.99
C PRO A 123 3.61 -12.38 -1.32
N PHE A 124 3.07 -11.70 -2.33
CA PHE A 124 3.45 -10.34 -2.66
C PHE A 124 2.20 -9.46 -2.72
N ALA A 125 2.25 -8.32 -2.04
CA ALA A 125 1.24 -7.27 -2.11
C ALA A 125 1.93 -5.92 -2.28
N THR A 126 1.38 -5.05 -3.11
CA THR A 126 1.85 -3.68 -3.24
C THR A 126 1.30 -2.82 -2.10
N GLY A 127 2.07 -1.85 -1.64
CA GLY A 127 1.68 -0.88 -0.61
C GLY A 127 0.45 -0.06 -0.96
N MET A 128 0.07 -0.02 -2.24
CA MET A 128 -1.10 0.74 -2.73
C MET A 128 -2.42 0.28 -2.13
N PHE A 129 -2.56 -1.03 -1.84
CA PHE A 129 -3.73 -1.60 -1.18
C PHE A 129 -3.35 -2.87 -0.40
N MET A 130 -3.33 -2.78 0.92
CA MET A 130 -3.07 -3.92 1.80
C MET A 130 -4.06 -3.92 2.97
N LEU A 131 -5.01 -4.86 2.94
CA LEU A 131 -5.95 -5.08 4.04
C LEU A 131 -5.41 -6.20 4.95
N PHE A 132 -5.10 -5.87 6.19
CA PHE A 132 -4.58 -6.81 7.19
C PHE A 132 -5.57 -7.07 8.33
N ASP A 133 -5.61 -8.29 8.85
CA ASP A 133 -5.97 -8.52 10.24
C ASP A 133 -4.96 -7.77 11.11
N ARG A 134 -5.44 -6.81 11.93
CA ARG A 134 -4.56 -5.91 12.69
C ARG A 134 -3.68 -6.64 13.69
N LYS A 135 -4.21 -7.69 14.35
CA LYS A 135 -3.43 -8.50 15.28
C LYS A 135 -2.31 -9.24 14.52
N LYS A 136 -2.64 -9.81 13.36
CA LYS A 136 -1.66 -10.52 12.52
C LYS A 136 -0.62 -9.58 11.92
N PHE A 137 -1.00 -8.35 11.56
CA PHE A 137 -0.05 -7.33 11.14
C PHE A 137 1.05 -7.10 12.19
N TRP A 138 0.67 -6.94 13.46
CA TRP A 138 1.64 -6.76 14.53
C TRP A 138 2.41 -8.03 14.88
N GLU A 139 1.79 -9.21 14.81
CA GLU A 139 2.48 -10.49 14.97
C GLU A 139 3.56 -10.72 13.89
N LEU A 140 3.38 -10.13 12.69
CA LEU A 140 4.36 -10.14 11.61
C LEU A 140 5.44 -9.05 11.78
N GLY A 141 5.35 -8.20 12.80
CA GLY A 141 6.30 -7.13 13.11
C GLY A 141 6.02 -5.79 12.45
N GLY A 142 4.87 -5.63 11.75
CA GLY A 142 4.55 -4.39 11.04
C GLY A 142 5.50 -4.10 9.88
N PHE A 143 5.47 -2.86 9.39
CA PHE A 143 6.45 -2.38 8.42
C PHE A 143 7.79 -2.09 9.09
N HIS A 144 8.89 -2.46 8.44
CA HIS A 144 10.23 -2.18 8.95
C HIS A 144 10.61 -0.72 8.66
N GLU A 145 10.70 0.11 9.69
CA GLU A 145 10.79 1.58 9.54
C GLU A 145 12.10 2.07 8.91
N GLN A 146 13.18 1.29 9.02
CA GLN A 146 14.45 1.59 8.37
C GLN A 146 14.49 1.21 6.89
N ILE A 147 13.48 0.48 6.39
CA ILE A 147 13.35 0.15 4.97
C ILE A 147 12.58 1.26 4.27
N HIS A 148 13.26 2.00 3.42
CA HIS A 148 12.70 3.13 2.68
C HIS A 148 12.13 2.76 1.32
N PHE A 149 12.39 1.53 0.84
CA PHE A 149 11.89 1.02 -0.44
C PHE A 149 11.55 -0.46 -0.33
N ALA A 150 10.39 -0.84 -0.90
CA ALA A 150 9.86 -2.20 -0.88
C ALA A 150 9.59 -2.77 0.53
N GLU A 151 9.22 -1.91 1.48
CA GLU A 151 8.78 -2.27 2.83
C GLU A 151 7.51 -3.14 2.80
N ASP A 152 6.62 -2.89 1.83
CA ASP A 152 5.41 -3.64 1.52
C ASP A 152 5.74 -5.06 1.02
N TYR A 153 6.71 -5.18 0.12
CA TYR A 153 7.23 -6.46 -0.34
C TYR A 153 7.78 -7.27 0.82
N ARG A 154 8.65 -6.68 1.67
CA ARG A 154 9.23 -7.35 2.85
C ARG A 154 8.19 -7.82 3.85
N LEU A 155 7.17 -7.01 4.12
CA LEU A 155 6.08 -7.39 5.02
C LEU A 155 5.24 -8.51 4.42
N SER A 156 4.85 -8.40 3.16
CA SER A 156 4.00 -9.40 2.50
C SER A 156 4.66 -10.78 2.41
N GLN A 157 5.99 -10.85 2.28
CA GLN A 157 6.77 -12.10 2.29
C GLN A 157 6.66 -12.89 3.60
N ARG A 158 6.27 -12.25 4.71
CA ARG A 158 6.06 -12.89 6.02
C ARG A 158 4.66 -13.48 6.17
N VAL A 159 3.74 -13.13 5.29
CA VAL A 159 2.36 -13.64 5.29
C VAL A 159 2.34 -15.11 4.87
N LYS A 160 1.58 -15.94 5.56
CA LYS A 160 1.40 -17.35 5.16
C LYS A 160 0.58 -17.41 3.86
N THR A 161 1.06 -18.13 2.85
CA THR A 161 0.40 -18.25 1.54
C THR A 161 -1.09 -18.65 1.66
N LYS A 162 -1.42 -19.60 2.53
CA LYS A 162 -2.80 -20.04 2.79
C LYS A 162 -3.67 -18.99 3.51
N ARG A 163 -3.08 -17.89 3.98
CA ARG A 163 -3.72 -16.77 4.67
C ARG A 163 -3.62 -15.46 3.89
N PHE A 164 -3.31 -15.54 2.63
CA PHE A 164 -3.23 -14.43 1.69
C PHE A 164 -4.29 -14.55 0.59
N ALA A 165 -4.80 -13.45 0.09
CA ALA A 165 -5.67 -13.45 -1.08
C ALA A 165 -5.48 -12.19 -1.93
N ILE A 166 -5.66 -12.35 -3.24
CA ILE A 166 -5.83 -11.27 -4.19
C ILE A 166 -7.31 -11.27 -4.59
N VAL A 167 -8.01 -10.15 -4.37
CA VAL A 167 -9.41 -9.97 -4.77
C VAL A 167 -9.44 -9.24 -6.10
N ARG A 168 -10.11 -9.83 -7.10
CA ARG A 168 -10.27 -9.20 -8.42
C ARG A 168 -10.98 -7.86 -8.30
N GLY A 169 -10.60 -6.90 -9.09
CA GLY A 169 -11.03 -5.52 -9.10
C GLY A 169 -9.83 -4.66 -9.40
N GLY A 170 -9.50 -3.75 -8.53
CA GLY A 170 -8.24 -3.02 -8.65
C GLY A 170 -8.26 -1.66 -8.01
N VAL A 171 -7.09 -1.10 -7.94
CA VAL A 171 -6.87 0.31 -7.63
C VAL A 171 -6.28 0.98 -8.86
N TYR A 172 -6.79 2.15 -9.20
CA TYR A 172 -6.19 2.99 -10.22
C TYR A 172 -5.03 3.78 -9.63
N THR A 173 -3.90 3.73 -10.32
CA THR A 173 -2.74 4.59 -10.06
C THR A 173 -2.32 5.32 -11.33
N THR A 174 -1.35 6.21 -11.24
CA THR A 174 -0.83 6.97 -12.37
C THR A 174 0.55 6.49 -12.78
N ASN A 175 1.01 6.91 -13.95
CA ASN A 175 2.36 6.63 -14.44
C ASN A 175 3.42 7.64 -13.94
N ARG A 176 3.11 8.42 -12.88
CA ARG A 176 4.00 9.45 -12.33
C ARG A 176 5.42 8.92 -12.08
N ARG A 177 5.53 7.71 -11.52
CA ARG A 177 6.82 7.08 -11.21
C ARG A 177 7.63 6.78 -12.48
N PHE A 178 6.99 6.28 -13.52
CA PHE A 178 7.65 6.02 -14.81
C PHE A 178 8.09 7.30 -15.51
N LYS A 179 7.27 8.36 -15.46
CA LYS A 179 7.66 9.68 -15.99
C LYS A 179 8.88 10.25 -15.28
N LYS A 180 9.01 10.01 -13.96
CA LYS A 180 10.09 10.54 -13.14
C LYS A 180 11.40 9.75 -13.27
N MET A 181 11.32 8.42 -13.28
CA MET A 181 12.50 7.54 -13.21
C MET A 181 12.79 6.80 -14.51
N GLY A 182 11.83 6.70 -15.42
CA GLY A 182 11.89 5.87 -16.62
C GLY A 182 11.54 4.40 -16.35
N HIS A 183 10.91 3.73 -17.32
CA HIS A 183 10.46 2.33 -17.20
C HIS A 183 11.60 1.35 -16.93
N LEU A 184 12.73 1.49 -17.65
CA LEU A 184 13.87 0.57 -17.50
C LEU A 184 14.46 0.60 -16.10
N ARG A 185 14.59 1.80 -15.50
CA ARG A 185 15.12 1.95 -14.14
C ARG A 185 14.17 1.37 -13.10
N VAL A 186 12.86 1.63 -13.23
CA VAL A 186 11.85 1.08 -12.31
C VAL A 186 11.77 -0.43 -12.45
N GLY A 187 11.74 -0.96 -13.69
CA GLY A 187 11.71 -2.40 -13.95
C GLY A 187 12.94 -3.12 -13.41
N TRP A 188 14.12 -2.57 -13.64
CA TRP A 188 15.37 -3.12 -13.11
C TRP A 188 15.38 -3.13 -11.58
N LEU A 189 14.93 -2.03 -10.96
CA LEU A 189 14.87 -1.91 -9.50
C LEU A 189 13.93 -2.98 -8.91
N PHE A 190 12.77 -3.22 -9.50
CA PHE A 190 11.82 -4.24 -9.02
C PHE A 190 12.35 -5.66 -9.23
N LEU A 191 12.92 -5.93 -10.40
CA LEU A 191 13.54 -7.24 -10.69
C LEU A 191 14.69 -7.53 -9.71
N TRP A 192 15.58 -6.55 -9.52
CA TRP A 192 16.70 -6.67 -8.59
C TRP A 192 16.28 -6.85 -7.15
N THR A 193 15.20 -6.16 -6.74
CA THR A 193 14.59 -6.34 -5.42
C THR A 193 14.04 -7.76 -5.23
N ALA A 194 13.34 -8.28 -6.23
CA ALA A 194 12.84 -9.66 -6.20
C ALA A 194 13.98 -10.69 -6.15
N MET A 195 15.10 -10.43 -6.84
CA MET A 195 16.28 -11.29 -6.82
C MET A 195 17.05 -11.22 -5.49
N ASN A 196 16.91 -10.16 -4.71
CA ASN A 196 17.60 -9.97 -3.43
C ASN A 196 16.67 -10.16 -2.21
N PHE A 197 15.59 -10.92 -2.38
CA PHE A 197 14.55 -11.05 -1.33
C PHE A 197 15.07 -11.57 0.03
N TRP A 198 16.20 -12.30 0.04
CA TRP A 198 16.86 -12.82 1.24
C TRP A 198 17.90 -11.87 1.86
N ASN A 199 18.34 -10.85 1.11
CA ASN A 199 19.42 -9.96 1.53
C ASN A 199 18.87 -8.76 2.32
N GLU A 200 18.99 -8.80 3.62
CA GLU A 200 18.48 -7.74 4.50
C GLU A 200 19.24 -6.42 4.30
N ASP A 201 20.57 -6.48 4.14
CA ASP A 201 21.40 -5.30 3.89
C ASP A 201 21.01 -4.57 2.60
N TYR A 202 20.48 -5.29 1.60
CA TYR A 202 19.94 -4.68 0.39
C TYR A 202 18.78 -3.75 0.70
N PHE A 203 17.84 -4.19 1.53
CA PHE A 203 16.64 -3.42 1.88
C PHE A 203 16.93 -2.24 2.81
N LEU A 204 18.00 -2.28 3.59
CA LEU A 204 18.42 -1.20 4.47
C LEU A 204 19.19 -0.09 3.73
N ARG A 205 19.60 -0.32 2.48
CA ARG A 205 20.27 0.70 1.66
C ARG A 205 19.28 1.75 1.15
N ASP A 206 19.74 2.99 1.04
CA ASP A 206 18.97 4.04 0.35
C ASP A 206 19.05 3.84 -1.18
N HIS A 207 17.97 3.35 -1.76
CA HIS A 207 17.81 3.20 -3.21
C HIS A 207 17.49 4.50 -3.94
N LYS A 208 17.46 5.65 -3.23
CA LYS A 208 17.08 6.97 -3.74
C LYS A 208 15.71 6.97 -4.46
N TYR A 209 14.85 6.07 -4.05
CA TYR A 209 13.51 5.93 -4.62
C TYR A 209 12.65 7.18 -4.38
N TRP A 210 12.85 7.82 -3.22
CA TRP A 210 12.16 9.04 -2.80
C TRP A 210 12.98 10.30 -3.02
N ALA A 211 14.19 10.24 -3.62
CA ALA A 211 15.19 11.32 -3.77
C ALA A 211 14.66 12.42 -4.64
N ASN A 212 13.64 12.87 -4.87
CA ASN A 212 13.11 14.04 -5.57
C ASN A 212 11.63 14.30 -5.18
N GLU A 213 11.18 13.79 -4.05
CA GLU A 213 9.98 14.31 -3.42
C GLU A 213 10.37 15.52 -2.58
N PRO A 214 9.52 16.57 -2.48
CA PRO A 214 9.84 17.70 -1.65
C PRO A 214 10.20 17.22 -0.25
N GLU A 215 11.27 17.77 0.32
CA GLU A 215 11.73 17.42 1.67
C GLU A 215 10.64 17.77 2.70
N SER A 216 9.75 16.84 2.95
CA SER A 216 8.73 16.96 3.99
C SER A 216 9.15 16.26 5.29
N VAL A 217 10.32 15.61 5.32
CA VAL A 217 10.80 14.86 6.48
C VAL A 217 12.27 15.20 6.74
N PRO A 218 12.65 15.67 7.93
CA PRO A 218 14.04 15.70 8.32
C PRO A 218 14.60 14.28 8.29
N ARG A 219 15.68 14.11 7.56
CA ARG A 219 16.47 12.87 7.60
C ARG A 219 17.19 12.85 8.95
N GLY A 220 16.56 12.24 9.97
CA GLY A 220 17.18 11.89 11.24
C GLY A 220 18.02 10.62 11.11
#